data_5e14171e20e471513d9200c0622db312
#
_entry.id   5e14171e20e471513d9200c0622db312
#
_cell.length_a   1.000
_cell.length_b   1.000
_cell.length_c   1.000
_cell.angle_alpha   90.00
_cell.angle_beta   90.00
_cell.angle_gamma   90.00
#
_symmetry.space_group_name_H-M   'P 1'
#
loop_
_entity.id
_entity.type
_entity.pdbx_description
1 polymer ?
#
loop_
_entity_poly.entity_id
_entity_poly.type
_entity_poly.pdbx_seq_one_letter_code
_entity_poly.pdbx_strand_id
1 'polypeptide(L)'
;MKPLTILKTTIAVLFFQQTFSQETKKETVTPQYTIENCVNHFDINKATKTKVGYQYWFADKDFTQENTLKMSIVEPGKSTHAPHHHPEEEFFYILEGTAEFFLNGKTVTAGPNTSFYCPPNAEHGISNAGKTDLKYLVIKKDLR
;
A
#
# COMPACT_ATOMS: atom_id res chain seq x y z
N MET A 1 38.29 -51.48 64.31
CA MET A 1 37.04 -50.73 64.05
C MET A 1 37.38 -49.63 62.98
N LYS A 2 36.89 -49.76 61.74
CA LYS A 2 37.11 -48.79 60.70
C LYS A 2 35.89 -47.86 60.57
N PRO A 3 36.03 -46.56 60.45
CA PRO A 3 34.89 -45.67 60.30
C PRO A 3 34.32 -45.76 58.88
N LEU A 4 32.98 -45.82 58.80
CA LEU A 4 32.18 -45.85 57.58
C LEU A 4 32.05 -44.42 57.04
N THR A 5 32.60 -44.17 55.86
CA THR A 5 32.51 -42.87 55.15
C THR A 5 31.20 -42.82 54.37
N ILE A 6 30.27 -41.94 54.75
CA ILE A 6 29.00 -41.71 54.10
C ILE A 6 29.26 -40.71 52.94
N LEU A 7 29.13 -41.17 51.70
CA LEU A 7 29.19 -40.34 50.48
C LEU A 7 27.84 -39.63 50.28
N LYS A 8 27.78 -38.33 50.48
CA LYS A 8 26.60 -37.49 50.19
C LYS A 8 26.58 -37.19 48.68
N THR A 9 25.67 -37.85 47.97
CA THR A 9 25.40 -37.55 46.54
C THR A 9 24.45 -36.36 46.45
N THR A 10 24.97 -35.21 46.00
CA THR A 10 24.15 -34.00 45.74
C THR A 10 23.57 -34.13 44.33
N ILE A 11 22.26 -34.33 44.23
CA ILE A 11 21.53 -34.32 42.94
C ILE A 11 21.25 -32.85 42.61
N ALA A 12 21.94 -32.32 41.60
CA ALA A 12 21.61 -31.01 41.04
C ALA A 12 20.42 -31.17 40.10
N VAL A 13 19.27 -30.65 40.49
CA VAL A 13 18.07 -30.56 39.62
C VAL A 13 18.21 -29.30 38.76
N LEU A 14 18.56 -29.48 37.49
CA LEU A 14 18.55 -28.42 36.48
C LEU A 14 17.08 -28.13 36.12
N PHE A 15 16.56 -27.01 36.59
CA PHE A 15 15.30 -26.45 36.11
C PHE A 15 15.55 -25.81 34.74
N PHE A 16 15.08 -26.49 33.70
CA PHE A 16 15.00 -25.93 32.34
C PHE A 16 13.77 -25.00 32.30
N GLN A 17 13.98 -23.70 32.44
CA GLN A 17 12.93 -22.71 32.21
C GLN A 17 12.73 -22.58 30.69
N GLN A 18 11.69 -23.23 30.20
CA GLN A 18 11.19 -22.95 28.84
C GLN A 18 10.46 -21.60 28.89
N THR A 19 11.13 -20.57 28.36
CA THR A 19 10.47 -19.30 28.05
C THR A 19 9.59 -19.51 26.82
N PHE A 20 8.29 -19.72 27.04
CA PHE A 20 7.29 -19.64 25.97
C PHE A 20 7.21 -18.15 25.55
N SER A 21 7.82 -17.82 24.40
CA SER A 21 7.53 -16.58 23.71
C SER A 21 6.10 -16.68 23.19
N GLN A 22 5.16 -16.00 23.84
CA GLN A 22 3.82 -15.79 23.28
C GLN A 22 3.98 -14.80 22.12
N GLU A 23 4.03 -15.33 20.90
CA GLU A 23 3.71 -14.53 19.72
C GLU A 23 2.26 -14.07 19.86
N THR A 24 2.09 -12.80 20.19
CA THR A 24 0.78 -12.14 20.09
C THR A 24 0.40 -12.10 18.63
N LYS A 25 -0.41 -13.06 18.18
CA LYS A 25 -1.12 -12.97 16.90
C LYS A 25 -1.92 -11.67 16.93
N LYS A 26 -1.51 -10.71 16.12
CA LYS A 26 -2.30 -9.50 15.84
C LYS A 26 -3.61 -9.99 15.25
N GLU A 27 -4.71 -9.94 16.00
CA GLU A 27 -6.04 -10.21 15.48
C GLU A 27 -6.28 -9.24 14.34
N THR A 28 -6.34 -9.75 13.12
CA THR A 28 -6.78 -8.99 11.96
C THR A 28 -8.30 -8.83 12.09
N VAL A 29 -8.73 -7.70 12.63
CA VAL A 29 -10.14 -7.33 12.64
C VAL A 29 -10.57 -7.17 11.19
N THR A 30 -11.33 -8.13 10.66
CA THR A 30 -11.93 -8.02 9.33
C THR A 30 -12.94 -6.88 9.38
N PRO A 31 -12.84 -5.85 8.53
CA PRO A 31 -13.80 -4.75 8.51
C PRO A 31 -15.21 -5.29 8.25
N GLN A 32 -16.18 -4.84 9.03
CA GLN A 32 -17.58 -5.16 8.74
C GLN A 32 -18.02 -4.31 7.54
N TYR A 33 -18.35 -4.95 6.41
CA TYR A 33 -18.82 -4.27 5.21
C TYR A 33 -20.31 -4.01 5.31
N THR A 34 -20.71 -2.75 5.07
CA THR A 34 -22.10 -2.30 4.99
C THR A 34 -22.27 -1.45 3.72
N ILE A 35 -23.52 -1.21 3.29
CA ILE A 35 -23.75 -0.35 2.12
C ILE A 35 -23.23 1.07 2.36
N GLU A 36 -23.29 1.56 3.60
CA GLU A 36 -22.85 2.90 3.98
C GLU A 36 -21.35 3.10 3.88
N ASN A 37 -20.55 2.07 4.20
CA ASN A 37 -19.08 2.15 4.12
C ASN A 37 -18.51 1.63 2.79
N CYS A 38 -19.31 0.90 2.01
CA CYS A 38 -18.92 0.45 0.67
C CYS A 38 -19.25 1.45 -0.44
N VAL A 39 -20.09 2.46 -0.18
CA VAL A 39 -20.38 3.55 -1.12
C VAL A 39 -19.69 4.83 -0.68
N ASN A 40 -18.64 5.22 -1.40
CA ASN A 40 -17.83 6.39 -1.08
C ASN A 40 -17.99 7.48 -2.15
N HIS A 41 -18.40 8.68 -1.72
CA HIS A 41 -18.42 9.88 -2.55
C HIS A 41 -17.16 10.69 -2.34
N PHE A 42 -16.61 11.24 -3.43
CA PHE A 42 -15.50 12.18 -3.32
C PHE A 42 -15.89 13.41 -2.50
N ASP A 43 -15.08 13.74 -1.51
CA ASP A 43 -15.20 14.93 -0.69
C ASP A 43 -13.84 15.61 -0.57
N ILE A 44 -13.71 16.80 -1.15
CA ILE A 44 -12.46 17.57 -1.15
C ILE A 44 -11.97 17.89 0.28
N ASN A 45 -12.88 18.04 1.24
CA ASN A 45 -12.54 18.31 2.63
C ASN A 45 -11.88 17.11 3.34
N LYS A 46 -12.06 15.91 2.79
CA LYS A 46 -11.41 14.67 3.26
C LYS A 46 -10.17 14.30 2.43
N ALA A 47 -9.90 15.05 1.35
CA ALA A 47 -8.73 14.80 0.52
C ALA A 47 -7.46 15.26 1.24
N THR A 48 -6.40 14.47 1.13
CA THR A 48 -5.10 14.80 1.68
C THR A 48 -4.34 15.67 0.68
N LYS A 49 -3.88 16.86 1.12
CA LYS A 49 -3.00 17.70 0.32
C LYS A 49 -1.63 17.04 0.13
N THR A 50 -1.13 17.07 -1.09
CA THR A 50 0.20 16.59 -1.45
C THR A 50 1.10 17.77 -1.85
N LYS A 51 2.35 17.49 -2.24
CA LYS A 51 3.26 18.53 -2.78
C LYS A 51 2.84 19.06 -4.15
N VAL A 52 1.97 18.33 -4.86
CA VAL A 52 1.62 18.60 -6.27
C VAL A 52 0.12 18.62 -6.53
N GLY A 53 -0.70 18.71 -5.48
CA GLY A 53 -2.16 18.72 -5.58
C GLY A 53 -2.81 17.98 -4.42
N TYR A 54 -3.67 17.01 -4.68
CA TYR A 54 -4.44 16.27 -3.68
C TYR A 54 -4.52 14.79 -4.01
N GLN A 55 -4.75 13.97 -2.97
CA GLN A 55 -5.14 12.56 -3.11
C GLN A 55 -6.36 12.26 -2.24
N TYR A 56 -7.20 11.34 -2.72
CA TYR A 56 -8.38 10.86 -2.00
C TYR A 56 -8.48 9.35 -2.11
N TRP A 57 -8.61 8.66 -0.98
CA TRP A 57 -8.80 7.22 -0.94
C TRP A 57 -10.28 6.89 -0.89
N PHE A 58 -10.79 6.23 -1.93
CA PHE A 58 -12.12 5.60 -1.91
C PHE A 58 -12.09 4.28 -1.14
N ALA A 59 -11.00 3.53 -1.29
CA ALA A 59 -10.76 2.30 -0.58
C ALA A 59 -9.25 2.11 -0.41
N ASP A 60 -8.80 2.09 0.83
CA ASP A 60 -7.39 1.91 1.17
C ASP A 60 -7.09 0.45 1.57
N LYS A 61 -5.83 0.18 1.88
CA LYS A 61 -5.34 -1.13 2.29
C LYS A 61 -5.92 -1.65 3.62
N ASP A 62 -6.44 -0.77 4.47
CA ASP A 62 -7.00 -1.16 5.76
C ASP A 62 -8.47 -1.55 5.62
N PHE A 63 -9.14 -1.05 4.58
CA PHE A 63 -10.52 -1.37 4.24
C PHE A 63 -10.64 -2.57 3.30
N THR A 64 -9.75 -2.71 2.32
CA THR A 64 -9.80 -3.77 1.30
C THR A 64 -8.88 -4.95 1.63
N GLN A 65 -9.10 -6.09 0.98
CA GLN A 65 -8.26 -7.28 1.15
C GLN A 65 -7.01 -7.23 0.26
N GLU A 66 -7.16 -6.85 -1.01
CA GLU A 66 -6.07 -6.93 -1.99
C GLU A 66 -5.90 -5.67 -2.84
N ASN A 67 -6.99 -4.97 -3.18
CA ASN A 67 -6.92 -3.86 -4.11
C ASN A 67 -7.24 -2.54 -3.42
N THR A 68 -6.54 -1.50 -3.80
CA THR A 68 -6.82 -0.14 -3.35
C THR A 68 -7.39 0.69 -4.49
N LEU A 69 -8.21 1.69 -4.16
CA LEU A 69 -8.74 2.66 -5.10
C LEU A 69 -8.48 4.07 -4.58
N LYS A 70 -7.65 4.80 -5.31
CA LYS A 70 -7.29 6.18 -4.98
C LYS A 70 -7.55 7.09 -6.16
N MET A 71 -7.99 8.32 -5.90
CA MET A 71 -7.96 9.41 -6.88
C MET A 71 -6.77 10.31 -6.58
N SER A 72 -6.04 10.69 -7.64
CA SER A 72 -5.02 11.74 -7.59
C SER A 72 -5.47 12.94 -8.41
N ILE A 73 -5.23 14.13 -7.88
CA ILE A 73 -5.44 15.43 -8.53
C ILE A 73 -4.07 16.10 -8.57
N VAL A 74 -3.56 16.38 -9.76
CA VAL A 74 -2.18 16.84 -9.98
C VAL A 74 -2.18 18.14 -10.78
N GLU A 75 -1.52 19.15 -10.22
CA GLU A 75 -1.36 20.47 -10.84
C GLU A 75 -0.64 20.40 -12.21
N PRO A 76 -0.86 21.37 -13.12
CA PRO A 76 -0.21 21.43 -14.43
C PRO A 76 1.32 21.32 -14.36
N GLY A 77 1.89 20.49 -15.23
CA GLY A 77 3.34 20.27 -15.33
C GLY A 77 3.97 19.54 -14.15
N LYS A 78 3.17 18.90 -13.29
CA LYS A 78 3.64 18.15 -12.12
C LYS A 78 3.41 16.64 -12.29
N SER A 79 4.11 15.87 -11.46
CA SER A 79 3.88 14.43 -11.26
C SER A 79 3.92 14.09 -9.78
N THR A 80 3.20 13.05 -9.36
CA THR A 80 3.22 12.59 -7.96
C THR A 80 4.56 11.99 -7.57
N HIS A 81 5.21 11.29 -8.52
CA HIS A 81 6.51 10.64 -8.37
C HIS A 81 7.30 10.74 -9.67
N ALA A 82 8.63 10.67 -9.58
CA ALA A 82 9.46 10.33 -10.73
C ALA A 82 9.13 8.91 -11.22
N PRO A 83 9.44 8.55 -12.48
CA PRO A 83 9.31 7.17 -12.93
C PRO A 83 9.99 6.20 -11.95
N HIS A 84 9.30 5.09 -11.66
CA HIS A 84 9.72 4.10 -10.67
C HIS A 84 9.17 2.72 -11.04
N HIS A 85 9.57 1.69 -10.28
CA HIS A 85 9.08 0.33 -10.45
C HIS A 85 8.75 -0.28 -9.08
N HIS A 86 7.82 -1.23 -9.08
CA HIS A 86 7.44 -2.03 -7.91
C HIS A 86 6.84 -3.39 -8.36
N PRO A 87 6.76 -4.40 -7.48
CA PRO A 87 6.31 -5.74 -7.87
C PRO A 87 4.81 -5.84 -8.12
N GLU A 88 4.01 -4.90 -7.64
CA GLU A 88 2.56 -4.90 -7.85
C GLU A 88 2.21 -4.38 -9.25
N GLU A 89 1.12 -4.91 -9.81
CA GLU A 89 0.48 -4.28 -10.97
C GLU A 89 -0.34 -3.06 -10.55
N GLU A 90 -0.44 -2.08 -11.44
CA GLU A 90 -1.18 -0.85 -11.20
C GLU A 90 -1.90 -0.41 -12.47
N PHE A 91 -3.07 0.21 -12.31
CA PHE A 91 -3.82 0.84 -13.39
C PHE A 91 -4.04 2.31 -13.07
N PHE A 92 -3.86 3.16 -14.07
CA PHE A 92 -4.35 4.52 -14.05
C PHE A 92 -5.56 4.64 -15.00
N TYR A 93 -6.55 5.44 -14.60
CA TYR A 93 -7.69 5.76 -15.46
C TYR A 93 -7.97 7.26 -15.38
N ILE A 94 -7.89 7.93 -16.53
CA ILE A 94 -8.00 9.40 -16.62
C ILE A 94 -9.46 9.81 -16.58
N LEU A 95 -9.80 10.67 -15.61
CA LEU A 95 -11.10 11.30 -15.45
C LEU A 95 -11.16 12.67 -16.12
N GLU A 96 -10.15 13.51 -15.86
CA GLU A 96 -10.08 14.89 -16.36
C GLU A 96 -8.62 15.27 -16.66
N GLY A 97 -8.42 16.23 -17.59
CA GLY A 97 -7.10 16.75 -17.93
C GLY A 97 -6.36 15.94 -19.00
N THR A 98 -5.05 16.18 -19.11
CA THR A 98 -4.17 15.53 -20.08
C THR A 98 -2.99 14.91 -19.37
N ALA A 99 -2.85 13.60 -19.47
CA ALA A 99 -1.76 12.85 -18.88
C ALA A 99 -0.66 12.57 -19.90
N GLU A 100 0.59 12.58 -19.48
CA GLU A 100 1.69 11.90 -20.13
C GLU A 100 2.00 10.64 -19.34
N PHE A 101 1.92 9.48 -20.00
CA PHE A 101 2.30 8.18 -19.46
C PHE A 101 3.73 7.85 -19.88
N PHE A 102 4.49 7.31 -18.95
CA PHE A 102 5.84 6.78 -19.18
C PHE A 102 5.87 5.28 -18.92
N LEU A 103 6.47 4.51 -19.83
CA LEU A 103 6.74 3.09 -19.67
C LEU A 103 8.06 2.70 -20.34
N ASN A 104 9.03 2.23 -19.55
CA ASN A 104 10.31 1.70 -20.03
C ASN A 104 10.97 2.60 -21.09
N GLY A 105 11.12 3.89 -20.80
CA GLY A 105 11.79 4.87 -21.66
C GLY A 105 10.93 5.45 -22.78
N LYS A 106 9.64 5.09 -22.88
CA LYS A 106 8.72 5.65 -23.88
C LYS A 106 7.60 6.42 -23.21
N THR A 107 7.12 7.48 -23.87
CA THR A 107 5.98 8.27 -23.40
C THR A 107 4.85 8.30 -24.42
N VAL A 108 3.64 8.48 -23.92
CA VAL A 108 2.44 8.78 -24.71
C VAL A 108 1.55 9.73 -23.95
N THR A 109 0.95 10.68 -24.64
CA THR A 109 0.00 11.65 -24.08
C THR A 109 -1.43 11.22 -24.39
N ALA A 110 -2.33 11.27 -23.41
CA ALA A 110 -3.73 10.94 -23.57
C ALA A 110 -4.63 11.77 -22.64
N GLY A 111 -5.91 11.85 -23.00
CA GLY A 111 -6.95 12.55 -22.24
C GLY A 111 -7.91 11.62 -21.50
N PRO A 112 -9.11 12.14 -21.09
CA PRO A 112 -10.11 11.40 -20.35
C PRO A 112 -10.56 10.11 -21.05
N ASN A 113 -11.05 9.16 -20.24
CA ASN A 113 -11.49 7.82 -20.68
C ASN A 113 -10.37 6.95 -21.26
N THR A 114 -9.13 7.20 -20.84
CA THR A 114 -7.97 6.40 -21.20
C THR A 114 -7.45 5.67 -19.97
N SER A 115 -7.16 4.39 -20.12
CA SER A 115 -6.48 3.60 -19.11
C SER A 115 -5.02 3.36 -19.47
N PHE A 116 -4.19 3.26 -18.46
CA PHE A 116 -2.79 2.86 -18.57
C PHE A 116 -2.52 1.71 -17.59
N TYR A 117 -2.00 0.60 -18.13
CA TYR A 117 -1.58 -0.55 -17.34
C TYR A 117 -0.09 -0.47 -17.06
N CYS A 118 0.28 -0.54 -15.80
CA CYS A 118 1.65 -0.59 -15.31
C CYS A 118 1.98 -2.05 -14.92
N PRO A 119 2.74 -2.78 -15.77
CA PRO A 119 3.10 -4.17 -15.46
C PRO A 119 4.01 -4.26 -14.24
N PRO A 120 3.99 -5.39 -13.50
CA PRO A 120 4.91 -5.63 -12.39
C PRO A 120 6.37 -5.42 -12.82
N ASN A 121 7.13 -4.71 -11.99
CA ASN A 121 8.57 -4.42 -12.17
C ASN A 121 8.94 -3.61 -13.43
N ALA A 122 7.97 -3.15 -14.22
CA ALA A 122 8.23 -2.22 -15.32
C ALA A 122 8.42 -0.80 -14.77
N GLU A 123 9.39 -0.07 -15.29
CA GLU A 123 9.56 1.34 -14.94
C GLU A 123 8.42 2.16 -15.57
N HIS A 124 7.63 2.82 -14.73
CA HIS A 124 6.44 3.55 -15.16
C HIS A 124 6.24 4.85 -14.41
N GLY A 125 5.39 5.72 -14.93
CA GLY A 125 5.06 7.01 -14.33
C GLY A 125 3.90 7.69 -15.04
N ILE A 126 3.34 8.70 -14.37
CA ILE A 126 2.31 9.58 -14.93
C ILE A 126 2.58 11.02 -14.51
N SER A 127 2.44 11.95 -15.46
CA SER A 127 2.54 13.38 -15.22
C SER A 127 1.38 14.14 -15.85
N ASN A 128 1.12 15.34 -15.37
CA ASN A 128 0.17 16.25 -15.97
C ASN A 128 0.83 17.04 -17.10
N ALA A 129 0.54 16.66 -18.33
CA ALA A 129 1.01 17.35 -19.55
C ALA A 129 0.07 18.48 -20.01
N GLY A 130 -1.04 18.70 -19.28
CA GLY A 130 -2.06 19.70 -19.62
C GLY A 130 -1.82 21.06 -18.97
N LYS A 131 -2.82 21.96 -19.18
CA LYS A 131 -2.86 23.30 -18.59
C LYS A 131 -3.85 23.43 -17.43
N THR A 132 -4.62 22.38 -17.18
CA THR A 132 -5.57 22.25 -16.05
C THR A 132 -5.17 21.08 -15.18
N ASP A 133 -5.77 20.95 -14.02
CA ASP A 133 -5.54 19.80 -13.16
C ASP A 133 -5.82 18.47 -13.87
N LEU A 134 -4.95 17.51 -13.64
CA LEU A 134 -5.12 16.14 -14.05
C LEU A 134 -5.77 15.36 -12.92
N LYS A 135 -6.96 14.77 -13.18
CA LYS A 135 -7.61 13.84 -12.25
C LYS A 135 -7.57 12.42 -12.81
N TYR A 136 -7.10 11.49 -12.04
CA TYR A 136 -7.06 10.09 -12.43
C TYR A 136 -7.26 9.16 -11.24
N LEU A 137 -7.84 7.99 -11.51
CA LEU A 137 -7.91 6.89 -10.57
C LEU A 137 -6.62 6.07 -10.61
N VAL A 138 -6.23 5.58 -9.45
CA VAL A 138 -5.16 4.61 -9.28
C VAL A 138 -5.79 3.37 -8.66
N ILE A 139 -5.72 2.25 -9.36
CA ILE A 139 -6.11 0.93 -8.88
C ILE A 139 -4.83 0.13 -8.75
N LYS A 140 -4.51 -0.30 -7.55
CA LYS A 140 -3.28 -1.03 -7.26
C LYS A 140 -3.55 -2.23 -6.40
N LYS A 141 -2.93 -3.37 -6.74
CA LYS A 141 -2.91 -4.54 -5.88
C LYS A 141 -1.94 -4.30 -4.71
N ASP A 142 -2.36 -4.65 -3.50
CA ASP A 142 -1.52 -4.61 -2.30
C ASP A 142 -1.02 -6.03 -2.01
N LEU A 143 0.28 -6.25 -2.20
CA LEU A 143 0.95 -7.52 -1.87
C LEU A 143 1.40 -7.46 -0.40
N ARG A 144 0.50 -7.82 0.51
CA ARG A 144 0.80 -7.94 1.94
C ARG A 144 1.55 -9.22 2.27
#